data_ab06cdfb09a35640144424df745bddbc
#
_entry.id   ab06cdfb09a35640144424df745bddbc
#
_cell.length_a   1.000
_cell.length_b   1.000
_cell.length_c   1.000
_cell.angle_alpha   90.00
_cell.angle_beta   90.00
_cell.angle_gamma   90.00
#
_symmetry.space_group_name_H-M   'P 1'
#
loop_
_entity.id
_entity.type
_entity.pdbx_description
1 polymer ?
#
loop_
_entity_poly.entity_id
_entity_poly.type
_entity_poly.pdbx_seq_one_letter_code
_entity_poly.pdbx_strand_id
1 'polypeptide(L)'
;MSGTLKEVGVIVGEASSNEFFFSSKPGEMPSRWEYLLTYSEEDVDGTPKQVEVVAQIERVLSASQALTKELDFEIIKKIIESGLADRKVWGKARVLGYLTETGDLQLPKKAVMPGKPVYIAPTKLLEKFYSYPAEEAIKIGSLITRNEVPVSLSVKGFRRHLGLIAQTGSGKTYLAGIIADELLRKGGTLVMLDPHADYVFLSRNVDGKRNELSDRITVFRNPASTGRYSEAEVGKITPYEICFSDLDLNEVCLISGISEHYANIMAGLQRALEQLKSEKDTFQPDDLIEKLENADKWKEQKVEAKVISGAKSAVKYLRRLARMQVFTDSTTNIDQMLRPMHLSVVDLSGLDDEVSDYIASRILSDIYEKISDGEFEYPVFVFVEEAHRFIPADDKTYSSPIIKKIAAEGRKFGVFLILITQRPSKIHSDALSQCNSQIIMRITNPQDQNAIAMSSERLGENLLNDLPGLNTGEAVIVGEMTRAPVMARIKKRRTREGGSDIDIMGKMKDAVKKAKEETVDNESRRLRDDIKGFADSFKKEE
;
A
#
# COMPACT_ATOMS: atom_id res chain seq x y z
N MET A 1 24.78 31.92 13.26
CA MET A 1 23.99 32.44 14.39
C MET A 1 23.61 31.27 15.27
N SER A 2 24.25 31.12 16.44
CA SER A 2 23.90 30.13 17.45
C SER A 2 22.59 30.59 18.10
N GLY A 3 21.47 30.05 17.60
CA GLY A 3 20.20 30.21 18.31
C GLY A 3 20.35 29.55 19.68
N THR A 4 19.99 30.29 20.74
CA THR A 4 19.99 29.79 22.12
C THR A 4 19.11 28.54 22.17
N LEU A 5 19.68 27.39 22.58
CA LEU A 5 18.92 26.14 22.77
C LEU A 5 17.85 26.38 23.84
N LYS A 6 16.61 26.01 23.55
CA LYS A 6 15.52 26.10 24.52
C LYS A 6 15.57 24.90 25.45
N GLU A 7 16.06 25.10 26.68
CA GLU A 7 15.99 24.11 27.73
C GLU A 7 14.54 23.87 28.16
N VAL A 8 14.16 22.60 28.30
CA VAL A 8 12.80 22.16 28.66
C VAL A 8 12.77 21.26 29.88
N GLY A 9 13.93 20.86 30.39
CA GLY A 9 13.99 20.04 31.59
C GLY A 9 15.37 19.48 31.86
N VAL A 10 15.43 18.58 32.82
CA VAL A 10 16.66 17.93 33.30
C VAL A 10 16.39 16.43 33.40
N ILE A 11 17.35 15.59 33.01
CA ILE A 11 17.29 14.13 33.12
C ILE A 11 17.21 13.75 34.60
N VAL A 12 16.27 12.87 34.95
CA VAL A 12 16.03 12.43 36.34
C VAL A 12 15.88 10.91 36.43
N GLY A 13 16.18 10.37 37.60
CA GLY A 13 16.02 8.93 37.89
C GLY A 13 16.94 8.05 37.03
N GLU A 14 16.42 6.93 36.57
CA GLU A 14 17.17 5.99 35.75
C GLU A 14 17.22 6.45 34.30
N ALA A 15 18.37 6.28 33.67
CA ALA A 15 18.60 6.54 32.27
C ALA A 15 19.43 5.41 31.65
N SER A 16 19.16 5.09 30.41
CA SER A 16 19.87 4.05 29.63
C SER A 16 20.35 4.63 28.30
N SER A 17 21.02 3.80 27.50
CA SER A 17 21.36 4.16 26.12
C SER A 17 20.13 4.26 25.20
N ASN A 18 18.98 3.70 25.62
CA ASN A 18 17.78 3.61 24.80
C ASN A 18 16.68 4.56 25.22
N GLU A 19 16.62 4.95 26.50
CA GLU A 19 15.57 5.80 27.05
C GLU A 19 16.02 6.53 28.31
N PHE A 20 15.34 7.62 28.61
CA PHE A 20 15.53 8.37 29.85
C PHE A 20 14.24 9.08 30.28
N PHE A 21 14.18 9.41 31.58
CA PHE A 21 13.16 10.28 32.13
C PHE A 21 13.73 11.69 32.33
N PHE A 22 12.90 12.69 32.11
CA PHE A 22 13.25 14.09 32.38
C PHE A 22 12.11 14.81 33.10
N SER A 23 12.46 15.66 34.02
CA SER A 23 11.51 16.54 34.72
C SER A 23 11.50 17.92 34.05
N SER A 24 10.30 18.48 33.92
CA SER A 24 10.09 19.82 33.38
C SER A 24 9.25 20.66 34.31
N LYS A 25 9.24 22.00 34.11
CA LYS A 25 8.32 22.86 34.83
C LYS A 25 6.91 22.65 34.33
N PRO A 26 5.90 22.70 35.24
CA PRO A 26 4.51 22.74 34.82
C PRO A 26 4.27 23.90 33.83
N GLY A 27 3.69 23.58 32.66
CA GLY A 27 3.46 24.57 31.59
C GLY A 27 4.59 24.71 30.55
N GLU A 28 5.79 24.21 30.83
CA GLU A 28 6.91 24.21 29.88
C GLU A 28 7.17 22.82 29.25
N MET A 29 6.46 21.77 29.71
CA MET A 29 6.58 20.42 29.20
C MET A 29 6.18 20.36 27.71
N PRO A 30 7.09 19.92 26.84
CA PRO A 30 6.77 19.74 25.43
C PRO A 30 5.69 18.66 25.23
N SER A 31 5.00 18.72 24.10
CA SER A 31 3.98 17.73 23.76
C SER A 31 4.60 16.36 23.45
N ARG A 32 3.78 15.33 23.54
CA ARG A 32 4.15 13.99 23.09
C ARG A 32 4.61 14.03 21.62
N TRP A 33 5.58 13.17 21.28
CA TRP A 33 6.22 13.05 19.97
C TRP A 33 7.16 14.19 19.58
N GLU A 34 7.33 15.22 20.46
CA GLU A 34 8.32 16.26 20.23
C GLU A 34 9.74 15.69 20.34
N TYR A 35 10.67 16.30 19.61
CA TYR A 35 12.05 15.88 19.53
C TYR A 35 12.92 16.68 20.50
N LEU A 36 13.77 15.95 21.20
CA LEU A 36 14.65 16.48 22.22
C LEU A 36 16.12 16.31 21.81
N LEU A 37 16.95 17.18 22.35
CA LEU A 37 18.40 17.11 22.28
C LEU A 37 18.94 17.03 23.70
N THR A 38 19.85 16.10 23.93
CA THR A 38 20.72 16.03 25.11
C THR A 38 22.12 15.60 24.70
N TYR A 39 23.04 15.45 25.65
CA TYR A 39 24.42 15.12 25.37
C TYR A 39 24.85 13.85 26.09
N SER A 40 25.61 13.01 25.39
CA SER A 40 26.30 11.82 25.93
C SER A 40 27.79 11.92 25.64
N GLU A 41 28.60 11.20 26.40
CA GLU A 41 30.05 11.01 26.15
C GLU A 41 30.24 9.65 25.51
N GLU A 42 30.69 9.62 24.27
CA GLU A 42 30.94 8.39 23.52
C GLU A 42 32.42 8.26 23.16
N ASP A 43 32.91 7.04 23.09
CA ASP A 43 34.27 6.76 22.60
C ASP A 43 34.22 6.72 21.06
N VAL A 44 34.73 7.76 20.43
CA VAL A 44 34.84 7.86 18.98
C VAL A 44 36.32 7.74 18.62
N ASP A 45 36.70 6.68 17.92
CA ASP A 45 38.08 6.37 17.52
C ASP A 45 39.09 6.36 18.72
N GLY A 46 38.63 5.80 19.85
CA GLY A 46 39.45 5.70 21.07
C GLY A 46 39.58 6.99 21.89
N THR A 47 38.84 8.04 21.53
CA THR A 47 38.82 9.32 22.26
C THR A 47 37.41 9.61 22.78
N PRO A 48 37.27 9.99 24.07
CA PRO A 48 35.97 10.44 24.59
C PRO A 48 35.54 11.73 23.89
N LYS A 49 34.39 11.71 23.24
CA LYS A 49 33.79 12.88 22.60
C LYS A 49 32.36 13.08 23.11
N GLN A 50 31.99 14.34 23.32
CA GLN A 50 30.61 14.70 23.60
C GLN A 50 29.83 14.69 22.30
N VAL A 51 28.71 13.93 22.25
CA VAL A 51 27.83 13.79 21.08
C VAL A 51 26.45 14.36 21.36
N GLU A 52 25.81 14.87 20.31
CA GLU A 52 24.44 15.39 20.32
C GLU A 52 23.44 14.24 20.15
N VAL A 53 22.79 13.83 21.23
CA VAL A 53 21.82 12.73 21.22
C VAL A 53 20.44 13.26 20.97
N VAL A 54 19.83 12.80 19.87
CA VAL A 54 18.42 13.08 19.53
C VAL A 54 17.53 12.02 20.20
N ALA A 55 16.47 12.47 20.85
CA ALA A 55 15.47 11.62 21.46
C ALA A 55 14.06 12.12 21.11
N GLN A 56 13.04 11.27 21.32
CA GLN A 56 11.65 11.62 21.08
C GLN A 56 10.80 11.32 22.33
N ILE A 57 9.90 12.22 22.68
CA ILE A 57 9.01 12.06 23.83
C ILE A 57 7.96 10.99 23.50
N GLU A 58 7.97 9.90 24.27
CA GLU A 58 7.00 8.82 24.15
C GLU A 58 5.79 9.02 25.07
N ARG A 59 6.04 9.49 26.29
CA ARG A 59 4.99 9.72 27.29
C ARG A 59 5.23 11.03 28.04
N VAL A 60 4.13 11.70 28.33
CA VAL A 60 4.09 12.84 29.26
C VAL A 60 3.24 12.43 30.44
N LEU A 61 3.77 12.59 31.63
CA LEU A 61 3.17 12.17 32.87
C LEU A 61 3.06 13.36 33.82
N SER A 62 1.97 13.45 34.54
CA SER A 62 1.79 14.43 35.60
C SER A 62 1.26 13.76 36.86
N ALA A 63 1.74 14.18 38.02
CA ALA A 63 1.23 13.71 39.30
C ALA A 63 1.26 14.84 40.34
N SER A 64 0.51 14.65 41.39
CA SER A 64 0.53 15.42 42.60
C SER A 64 0.60 14.49 43.79
N GLN A 65 1.41 14.82 44.77
CA GLN A 65 1.44 14.11 46.05
C GLN A 65 0.31 14.57 46.98
N ALA A 66 -0.11 15.84 46.83
CA ALA A 66 -1.19 16.41 47.61
C ALA A 66 -2.58 16.06 47.10
N LEU A 67 -2.73 15.70 45.79
CA LEU A 67 -4.02 15.36 45.15
C LEU A 67 -4.05 13.87 44.84
N THR A 68 -4.37 13.07 45.85
CA THR A 68 -4.45 11.59 45.68
C THR A 68 -5.85 11.15 45.31
N LYS A 69 -5.99 9.91 44.76
CA LYS A 69 -7.26 9.34 44.31
C LYS A 69 -8.24 9.05 45.44
N GLU A 70 -7.72 8.97 46.67
CA GLU A 70 -8.45 8.61 47.87
C GLU A 70 -9.13 9.83 48.52
N LEU A 71 -8.84 11.06 48.06
CA LEU A 71 -9.41 12.26 48.62
C LEU A 71 -10.78 12.61 48.04
N ASP A 72 -11.69 13.06 48.91
CA ASP A 72 -12.99 13.56 48.49
C ASP A 72 -12.87 14.86 47.69
N PHE A 73 -13.79 15.07 46.75
CA PHE A 73 -13.80 16.22 45.86
C PHE A 73 -13.69 17.56 46.56
N GLU A 74 -14.43 17.76 47.69
CA GLU A 74 -14.40 19.01 48.46
C GLU A 74 -13.03 19.28 49.11
N ILE A 75 -12.33 18.22 49.54
CA ILE A 75 -10.98 18.33 50.10
C ILE A 75 -10.01 18.69 48.97
N ILE A 76 -10.11 18.05 47.79
CA ILE A 76 -9.29 18.38 46.62
C ILE A 76 -9.44 19.85 46.24
N LYS A 77 -10.69 20.37 46.23
CA LYS A 77 -10.97 21.76 45.90
C LYS A 77 -10.31 22.73 46.89
N LYS A 78 -10.40 22.46 48.19
CA LYS A 78 -9.74 23.25 49.25
C LYS A 78 -8.21 23.26 49.12
N ILE A 79 -7.59 22.10 48.79
CA ILE A 79 -6.14 21.99 48.55
C ILE A 79 -5.73 22.87 47.37
N ILE A 80 -6.50 22.87 46.28
CA ILE A 80 -6.24 23.68 45.07
C ILE A 80 -6.38 25.17 45.42
N GLU A 81 -7.44 25.58 46.10
CA GLU A 81 -7.72 26.97 46.49
C GLU A 81 -6.67 27.51 47.46
N SER A 82 -6.13 26.68 48.35
CA SER A 82 -5.05 27.06 49.26
C SER A 82 -3.66 27.16 48.62
N GLY A 83 -3.51 26.80 47.35
CA GLY A 83 -2.22 26.80 46.66
C GLY A 83 -1.24 25.69 47.10
N LEU A 84 -1.71 24.72 47.88
CA LEU A 84 -0.91 23.59 48.37
C LEU A 84 -0.83 22.42 47.35
N ALA A 85 -1.51 22.55 46.22
CA ALA A 85 -1.46 21.55 45.17
C ALA A 85 -0.07 21.55 44.48
N ASP A 86 0.74 20.57 44.80
CA ASP A 86 1.98 20.31 44.07
C ASP A 86 1.67 19.70 42.68
N ARG A 87 2.36 20.14 41.65
CA ARG A 87 2.25 19.58 40.31
C ARG A 87 3.63 19.19 39.81
N LYS A 88 3.88 17.91 39.67
CA LYS A 88 5.09 17.38 39.07
C LYS A 88 4.78 16.90 37.65
N VAL A 89 5.61 17.29 36.69
CA VAL A 89 5.46 16.88 35.30
C VAL A 89 6.80 16.31 34.86
N TRP A 90 6.74 15.14 34.26
CA TRP A 90 7.92 14.48 33.69
C TRP A 90 7.57 13.77 32.39
N GLY A 91 8.58 13.59 31.54
CA GLY A 91 8.48 12.89 30.27
C GLY A 91 9.36 11.66 30.25
N LYS A 92 8.92 10.61 29.56
CA LYS A 92 9.76 9.51 29.10
C LYS A 92 10.11 9.75 27.64
N ALA A 93 11.42 9.75 27.33
CA ALA A 93 11.93 9.94 25.98
C ALA A 93 12.72 8.73 25.53
N ARG A 94 12.49 8.28 24.30
CA ARG A 94 13.26 7.26 23.61
C ARG A 94 14.43 7.91 22.88
N VAL A 95 15.62 7.36 23.04
CA VAL A 95 16.82 7.76 22.31
C VAL A 95 16.71 7.26 20.87
N LEU A 96 16.88 8.16 19.91
CA LEU A 96 16.88 7.83 18.47
C LEU A 96 18.31 7.64 17.94
N GLY A 97 19.31 8.27 18.57
CA GLY A 97 20.71 8.18 18.21
C GLY A 97 21.41 9.52 18.10
N TYR A 98 22.62 9.51 17.59
CA TYR A 98 23.42 10.70 17.26
C TYR A 98 24.04 10.56 15.88
N LEU A 99 24.33 11.68 15.21
CA LEU A 99 25.01 11.68 13.92
C LEU A 99 26.52 11.71 14.15
N THR A 100 27.22 10.81 13.46
CA THR A 100 28.69 10.83 13.37
C THR A 100 29.17 12.03 12.52
N GLU A 101 30.45 12.27 12.50
CA GLU A 101 31.07 13.28 11.62
C GLU A 101 30.84 12.97 10.13
N THR A 102 30.72 11.70 9.76
CA THR A 102 30.36 11.24 8.40
C THR A 102 28.88 11.37 8.09
N GLY A 103 28.05 11.71 9.09
CA GLY A 103 26.61 11.84 8.95
C GLY A 103 25.83 10.53 9.09
N ASP A 104 26.49 9.46 9.53
CA ASP A 104 25.84 8.18 9.82
C ASP A 104 25.15 8.23 11.18
N LEU A 105 24.00 7.55 11.29
CA LEU A 105 23.31 7.43 12.56
C LEU A 105 23.87 6.28 13.39
N GLN A 106 24.20 6.56 14.64
CA GLN A 106 24.60 5.56 15.63
C GLN A 106 23.77 5.70 16.92
N LEU A 107 23.51 4.57 17.57
CA LEU A 107 22.95 4.56 18.92
C LEU A 107 24.09 4.78 19.94
N PRO A 108 23.86 5.60 20.98
CA PRO A 108 24.86 5.75 22.04
C PRO A 108 25.07 4.41 22.77
N LYS A 109 26.31 4.11 23.10
CA LYS A 109 26.69 2.93 23.90
C LYS A 109 26.65 3.23 25.38
N LYS A 110 26.86 4.49 25.76
CA LYS A 110 26.77 4.96 27.14
C LYS A 110 25.38 5.57 27.40
N ALA A 111 24.91 5.44 28.62
CA ALA A 111 23.69 6.10 29.06
C ALA A 111 23.87 7.62 29.12
N VAL A 112 22.83 8.36 28.80
CA VAL A 112 22.77 9.78 29.12
C VAL A 112 22.69 9.94 30.65
N MET A 113 23.37 10.93 31.20
CA MET A 113 23.57 11.01 32.66
C MET A 113 22.45 11.85 33.33
N PRO A 114 21.88 11.37 34.46
CA PRO A 114 21.00 12.19 35.29
C PRO A 114 21.65 13.53 35.67
N GLY A 115 20.84 14.58 35.73
CA GLY A 115 21.30 15.96 35.98
C GLY A 115 21.73 16.70 34.70
N LYS A 116 21.86 16.05 33.56
CA LYS A 116 22.13 16.75 32.28
C LYS A 116 20.86 17.47 31.77
N PRO A 117 21.00 18.65 31.14
CA PRO A 117 19.88 19.40 30.57
C PRO A 117 19.30 18.70 29.33
N VAL A 118 18.02 18.92 29.14
CA VAL A 118 17.26 18.47 27.96
C VAL A 118 16.74 19.70 27.23
N TYR A 119 16.98 19.76 25.94
CA TYR A 119 16.60 20.88 25.07
C TYR A 119 15.61 20.40 24.01
N ILE A 120 14.86 21.34 23.44
CA ILE A 120 14.15 21.11 22.18
C ILE A 120 15.19 20.93 21.07
N ALA A 121 15.06 19.85 20.30
CA ALA A 121 15.97 19.58 19.18
C ALA A 121 15.83 20.69 18.11
N PRO A 122 16.95 21.33 17.69
CA PRO A 122 16.91 22.36 16.65
C PRO A 122 16.44 21.79 15.30
N THR A 123 15.64 22.55 14.56
CA THR A 123 15.14 22.18 13.22
C THR A 123 16.27 21.72 12.29
N LYS A 124 17.40 22.44 12.24
CA LYS A 124 18.56 22.08 11.42
C LYS A 124 19.19 20.74 11.78
N LEU A 125 19.17 20.37 13.08
CA LEU A 125 19.65 19.06 13.51
C LEU A 125 18.71 17.96 13.01
N LEU A 126 17.38 18.15 13.15
CA LEU A 126 16.37 17.20 12.66
C LEU A 126 16.38 17.06 11.13
N GLU A 127 16.56 18.18 10.40
CA GLU A 127 16.74 18.15 8.95
C GLU A 127 17.92 17.25 8.56
N LYS A 128 19.10 17.42 9.20
CA LYS A 128 20.26 16.55 8.96
C LYS A 128 19.99 15.10 9.37
N PHE A 129 19.29 14.92 10.50
CA PHE A 129 19.02 13.60 11.07
C PHE A 129 18.14 12.74 10.14
N TYR A 130 17.15 13.33 9.48
CA TYR A 130 16.21 12.64 8.59
C TYR A 130 16.47 12.88 7.10
N SER A 131 17.55 13.56 6.73
CA SER A 131 17.89 13.80 5.33
C SER A 131 18.69 12.66 4.71
N TYR A 132 18.55 12.56 3.40
CA TYR A 132 19.38 11.75 2.51
C TYR A 132 19.82 12.64 1.34
N PRO A 133 20.89 12.26 0.57
CA PRO A 133 21.20 12.90 -0.70
C PRO A 133 19.94 12.96 -1.59
N ALA A 134 19.73 14.10 -2.25
CA ALA A 134 18.49 14.34 -2.99
C ALA A 134 18.25 13.30 -4.08
N GLU A 135 19.32 12.79 -4.71
CA GLU A 135 19.28 11.73 -5.72
C GLU A 135 18.88 10.36 -5.18
N GLU A 136 19.12 10.10 -3.90
CA GLU A 136 18.88 8.80 -3.24
C GLU A 136 17.56 8.74 -2.46
N ALA A 137 16.77 9.82 -2.48
CA ALA A 137 15.60 9.92 -1.62
C ALA A 137 14.34 10.38 -2.35
N ILE A 138 13.20 9.94 -1.85
CA ILE A 138 11.88 10.43 -2.21
C ILE A 138 11.24 11.14 -1.02
N LYS A 139 10.74 12.36 -1.23
CA LYS A 139 10.08 13.15 -0.19
C LYS A 139 8.61 12.76 -0.09
N ILE A 140 8.18 12.34 1.09
CA ILE A 140 6.79 11.89 1.32
C ILE A 140 5.98 12.83 2.23
N GLY A 141 6.63 13.70 3.00
CA GLY A 141 5.93 14.56 3.95
C GLY A 141 6.86 15.39 4.81
N SER A 142 6.42 15.64 6.04
CA SER A 142 7.16 16.34 7.10
C SER A 142 6.96 15.65 8.44
N LEU A 143 7.79 15.97 9.44
CA LEU A 143 7.60 15.47 10.80
C LEU A 143 6.24 15.91 11.35
N ILE A 144 5.60 15.04 12.12
CA ILE A 144 4.24 15.28 12.63
C ILE A 144 4.16 16.52 13.55
N THR A 145 5.20 16.77 14.34
CA THR A 145 5.30 17.93 15.26
C THR A 145 6.05 19.11 14.66
N ARG A 146 6.72 18.93 13.51
CA ARG A 146 7.60 19.91 12.87
C ARG A 146 7.37 19.92 11.37
N ASN A 147 6.35 20.67 10.92
CA ASN A 147 5.98 20.74 9.51
C ASN A 147 7.09 21.30 8.59
N GLU A 148 8.03 22.06 9.15
CA GLU A 148 9.19 22.60 8.47
C GLU A 148 10.27 21.56 8.18
N VAL A 149 10.31 20.45 8.91
CA VAL A 149 11.31 19.37 8.73
C VAL A 149 10.79 18.33 7.74
N PRO A 150 11.39 18.22 6.55
CA PRO A 150 10.96 17.23 5.56
C PRO A 150 11.29 15.81 5.99
N VAL A 151 10.38 14.88 5.70
CA VAL A 151 10.62 13.44 5.81
C VAL A 151 10.78 12.85 4.42
N SER A 152 11.94 12.23 4.21
CA SER A 152 12.29 11.54 2.98
C SER A 152 12.59 10.07 3.25
N LEU A 153 12.26 9.21 2.27
CA LEU A 153 12.58 7.79 2.30
C LEU A 153 13.78 7.52 1.41
N SER A 154 14.72 6.71 1.87
CA SER A 154 15.83 6.24 1.05
C SER A 154 15.33 5.27 -0.02
N VAL A 155 15.64 5.53 -1.29
CA VAL A 155 15.33 4.61 -2.40
C VAL A 155 16.06 3.27 -2.22
N LYS A 156 17.27 3.28 -1.65
CA LYS A 156 18.02 2.06 -1.32
C LYS A 156 17.28 1.14 -0.33
N GLY A 157 16.44 1.72 0.54
CA GLY A 157 15.66 0.97 1.51
C GLY A 157 14.60 0.07 0.89
N PHE A 158 14.16 0.32 -0.36
CA PHE A 158 13.23 -0.55 -1.09
C PHE A 158 13.83 -1.94 -1.42
N ARG A 159 15.14 -2.10 -1.34
CA ARG A 159 15.80 -3.41 -1.57
C ARG A 159 15.24 -4.54 -0.70
N ARG A 160 14.62 -4.21 0.42
CA ARG A 160 14.06 -5.17 1.36
C ARG A 160 12.56 -5.07 1.45
N HIS A 161 11.92 -4.75 0.34
CA HIS A 161 10.48 -4.62 0.19
C HIS A 161 9.85 -3.61 1.15
N LEU A 162 8.64 -3.18 0.84
CA LEU A 162 7.86 -2.24 1.64
C LEU A 162 6.49 -2.81 1.97
N GLY A 163 6.12 -2.82 3.25
CA GLY A 163 4.75 -2.97 3.71
C GLY A 163 4.10 -1.60 3.92
N LEU A 164 3.04 -1.28 3.17
CA LEU A 164 2.21 -0.11 3.39
C LEU A 164 0.89 -0.56 4.01
N ILE A 165 0.72 -0.27 5.30
CA ILE A 165 -0.34 -0.84 6.12
C ILE A 165 -1.20 0.29 6.67
N ALA A 166 -2.51 0.23 6.44
CA ALA A 166 -3.43 1.28 6.86
C ALA A 166 -4.87 0.78 6.87
N GLN A 167 -5.65 1.14 7.88
CA GLN A 167 -7.11 0.89 7.80
C GLN A 167 -7.77 1.80 6.73
N THR A 168 -8.97 1.42 6.31
CA THR A 168 -9.77 2.19 5.34
C THR A 168 -9.93 3.65 5.78
N GLY A 169 -9.79 4.58 4.83
CA GLY A 169 -9.92 6.02 5.10
C GLY A 169 -8.72 6.68 5.79
N SER A 170 -7.60 5.98 6.01
CA SER A 170 -6.39 6.58 6.59
C SER A 170 -5.51 7.31 5.56
N GLY A 171 -5.72 7.09 4.25
CA GLY A 171 -4.94 7.69 3.16
C GLY A 171 -3.94 6.73 2.50
N LYS A 172 -4.15 5.43 2.58
CA LYS A 172 -3.30 4.36 2.01
C LYS A 172 -3.05 4.56 0.51
N THR A 173 -4.12 4.59 -0.30
CA THR A 173 -4.09 4.80 -1.75
C THR A 173 -3.46 6.15 -2.13
N TYR A 174 -3.72 7.17 -1.32
CA TYR A 174 -3.14 8.49 -1.48
C TYR A 174 -1.61 8.46 -1.36
N LEU A 175 -1.08 7.82 -0.31
CA LEU A 175 0.36 7.68 -0.07
C LEU A 175 1.04 6.79 -1.10
N ALA A 176 0.43 5.66 -1.48
CA ALA A 176 0.97 4.78 -2.52
C ALA A 176 1.13 5.52 -3.85
N GLY A 177 0.15 6.36 -4.23
CA GLY A 177 0.24 7.22 -5.40
C GLY A 177 1.37 8.26 -5.32
N ILE A 178 1.66 8.80 -4.14
CA ILE A 178 2.82 9.69 -3.93
C ILE A 178 4.13 8.92 -4.13
N ILE A 179 4.25 7.72 -3.56
CA ILE A 179 5.45 6.90 -3.69
C ILE A 179 5.68 6.51 -5.16
N ALA A 180 4.62 6.13 -5.87
CA ALA A 180 4.70 5.78 -7.29
C ALA A 180 5.15 6.99 -8.16
N ASP A 181 4.55 8.17 -7.97
CA ASP A 181 4.94 9.40 -8.68
C ASP A 181 6.41 9.78 -8.40
N GLU A 182 6.84 9.72 -7.15
CA GLU A 182 8.22 10.04 -6.77
C GLU A 182 9.24 9.02 -7.31
N LEU A 183 8.94 7.72 -7.26
CA LEU A 183 9.81 6.68 -7.82
C LEU A 183 9.92 6.80 -9.35
N LEU A 184 8.80 7.06 -10.04
CA LEU A 184 8.80 7.28 -11.49
C LEU A 184 9.67 8.49 -11.87
N ARG A 185 9.59 9.60 -11.11
CA ARG A 185 10.44 10.79 -11.27
C ARG A 185 11.92 10.50 -11.06
N LYS A 186 12.24 9.50 -10.24
CA LYS A 186 13.61 9.02 -10.01
C LYS A 186 14.10 8.05 -11.09
N GLY A 187 13.30 7.76 -12.11
CA GLY A 187 13.64 6.85 -13.18
C GLY A 187 13.26 5.39 -12.92
N GLY A 188 12.45 5.12 -11.90
CA GLY A 188 11.98 3.78 -11.59
C GLY A 188 11.10 3.18 -12.68
N THR A 189 11.17 1.86 -12.86
CA THR A 189 10.20 1.08 -13.62
C THR A 189 9.20 0.48 -12.64
N LEU A 190 7.91 0.73 -12.86
CA LEU A 190 6.86 0.37 -11.90
C LEU A 190 5.78 -0.46 -12.57
N VAL A 191 5.33 -1.50 -11.88
CA VAL A 191 4.12 -2.24 -12.23
C VAL A 191 3.18 -2.20 -11.03
N MET A 192 1.91 -1.88 -11.26
CA MET A 192 0.92 -1.71 -10.20
C MET A 192 -0.29 -2.60 -10.47
N LEU A 193 -0.52 -3.58 -9.61
CA LEU A 193 -1.72 -4.43 -9.64
C LEU A 193 -2.83 -3.70 -8.87
N ASP A 194 -3.87 -3.27 -9.58
CA ASP A 194 -4.91 -2.34 -9.11
C ASP A 194 -6.31 -2.96 -9.15
N PRO A 195 -6.76 -3.63 -8.08
CA PRO A 195 -8.07 -4.27 -8.03
C PRO A 195 -9.28 -3.33 -8.04
N HIS A 196 -9.07 -2.03 -7.82
CA HIS A 196 -10.14 -1.05 -7.62
C HIS A 196 -10.12 0.12 -8.60
N ALA A 197 -9.17 0.14 -9.55
CA ALA A 197 -8.92 1.27 -10.46
C ALA A 197 -8.60 2.60 -9.72
N ASP A 198 -7.89 2.49 -8.60
CA ASP A 198 -7.51 3.64 -7.75
C ASP A 198 -6.34 4.44 -8.33
N TYR A 199 -5.53 3.83 -9.18
CA TYR A 199 -4.29 4.41 -9.70
C TYR A 199 -4.32 4.73 -11.20
N VAL A 200 -5.40 4.42 -11.88
CA VAL A 200 -5.55 4.64 -13.34
C VAL A 200 -5.44 6.12 -13.73
N PHE A 201 -5.68 7.04 -12.80
CA PHE A 201 -5.61 8.48 -13.03
C PHE A 201 -4.24 9.10 -12.71
N LEU A 202 -3.19 8.32 -12.44
CA LEU A 202 -1.84 8.84 -12.13
C LEU A 202 -1.25 9.69 -13.27
N SER A 203 -1.72 9.52 -14.51
CA SER A 203 -1.36 10.36 -15.66
C SER A 203 -1.95 11.78 -15.59
N ARG A 204 -2.82 12.07 -14.62
CA ARG A 204 -3.49 13.37 -14.44
C ARG A 204 -3.08 14.02 -13.13
N ASN A 205 -3.00 15.34 -13.14
CA ASN A 205 -2.88 16.15 -11.92
C ASN A 205 -4.23 16.28 -11.21
N VAL A 206 -4.22 16.75 -9.97
CA VAL A 206 -5.45 16.96 -9.17
C VAL A 206 -6.45 17.90 -9.89
N ASP A 207 -5.97 18.86 -10.68
CA ASP A 207 -6.81 19.76 -11.49
C ASP A 207 -7.34 19.12 -12.79
N GLY A 208 -7.10 17.83 -13.01
CA GLY A 208 -7.51 17.07 -14.19
C GLY A 208 -6.63 17.25 -15.42
N LYS A 209 -5.66 18.17 -15.37
CA LYS A 209 -4.73 18.35 -16.48
C LYS A 209 -3.76 17.20 -16.59
N ARG A 210 -3.19 17.05 -17.79
CA ARG A 210 -2.15 16.06 -18.07
C ARG A 210 -0.92 16.28 -17.20
N ASN A 211 -0.45 15.22 -16.54
CA ASN A 211 0.80 15.21 -15.79
C ASN A 211 2.00 15.26 -16.77
N GLU A 212 3.10 15.83 -16.35
CA GLU A 212 4.36 15.86 -17.12
C GLU A 212 4.92 14.46 -17.44
N LEU A 213 4.59 13.45 -16.62
CA LEU A 213 4.99 12.06 -16.85
C LEU A 213 3.91 11.21 -17.54
N SER A 214 2.83 11.82 -18.07
CA SER A 214 1.72 11.08 -18.67
C SER A 214 2.14 10.10 -19.76
N ASP A 215 3.17 10.43 -20.56
CA ASP A 215 3.69 9.57 -21.63
C ASP A 215 4.49 8.37 -21.08
N ARG A 216 4.79 8.39 -19.80
CA ARG A 216 5.46 7.31 -19.05
C ARG A 216 4.48 6.44 -18.26
N ILE A 217 3.18 6.61 -18.45
CA ILE A 217 2.14 5.88 -17.72
C ILE A 217 1.19 5.23 -18.73
N THR A 218 0.99 3.93 -18.59
CA THR A 218 0.05 3.15 -19.41
C THR A 218 -0.86 2.35 -18.51
N VAL A 219 -2.15 2.38 -18.78
CA VAL A 219 -3.14 1.52 -18.12
C VAL A 219 -3.33 0.26 -18.97
N PHE A 220 -3.06 -0.90 -18.40
CA PHE A 220 -3.35 -2.20 -19.01
C PHE A 220 -4.67 -2.71 -18.44
N ARG A 221 -5.60 -3.03 -19.32
CA ARG A 221 -6.94 -3.45 -18.93
C ARG A 221 -7.39 -4.70 -19.67
N ASN A 222 -7.75 -5.74 -18.93
CA ASN A 222 -8.36 -6.91 -19.54
C ASN A 222 -9.75 -6.55 -20.12
N PRO A 223 -10.14 -7.06 -21.29
CA PRO A 223 -11.45 -6.78 -21.89
C PRO A 223 -12.64 -7.08 -20.97
N ALA A 224 -12.53 -8.03 -20.06
CA ALA A 224 -13.54 -8.37 -19.06
C ALA A 224 -13.63 -7.38 -17.88
N SER A 225 -12.65 -6.48 -17.70
CA SER A 225 -12.67 -5.47 -16.64
C SER A 225 -13.82 -4.46 -16.85
N THR A 226 -14.45 -4.06 -15.73
CA THR A 226 -15.58 -3.11 -15.74
C THR A 226 -15.16 -1.67 -15.53
N GLY A 227 -13.89 -1.33 -15.67
CA GLY A 227 -13.36 0.03 -15.47
C GLY A 227 -14.16 1.10 -16.22
N ARG A 228 -14.72 2.06 -15.47
CA ARG A 228 -15.61 3.12 -15.99
C ARG A 228 -14.84 4.41 -16.27
N TYR A 229 -13.85 4.34 -17.13
CA TYR A 229 -13.05 5.51 -17.54
C TYR A 229 -12.63 5.37 -19.01
N SER A 230 -12.34 6.49 -19.64
CA SER A 230 -11.90 6.59 -21.04
C SER A 230 -10.44 6.99 -21.15
N GLU A 231 -9.84 6.82 -22.33
CA GLU A 231 -8.48 7.32 -22.62
C GLU A 231 -8.36 8.83 -22.42
N ALA A 232 -9.41 9.59 -22.69
CA ALA A 232 -9.42 11.04 -22.46
C ALA A 232 -9.20 11.37 -20.97
N GLU A 233 -9.68 10.51 -20.07
CA GLU A 233 -9.58 10.70 -18.62
C GLU A 233 -8.28 10.15 -18.03
N VAL A 234 -7.79 9.00 -18.49
CA VAL A 234 -6.65 8.31 -17.87
C VAL A 234 -5.37 8.32 -18.71
N GLY A 235 -5.44 8.72 -19.97
CA GLY A 235 -4.32 8.64 -20.92
C GLY A 235 -4.33 7.32 -21.69
N LYS A 236 -3.16 6.75 -21.97
CA LYS A 236 -3.05 5.56 -22.80
C LYS A 236 -3.64 4.33 -22.11
N ILE A 237 -4.59 3.67 -22.75
CA ILE A 237 -5.10 2.35 -22.38
C ILE A 237 -4.58 1.33 -23.40
N THR A 238 -4.07 0.21 -22.90
CA THR A 238 -3.63 -0.94 -23.71
C THR A 238 -4.41 -2.17 -23.22
N PRO A 239 -4.99 -2.98 -24.11
CA PRO A 239 -5.57 -4.25 -23.72
C PRO A 239 -4.52 -5.13 -23.03
N TYR A 240 -4.91 -5.80 -21.93
CA TYR A 240 -4.15 -6.91 -21.37
C TYR A 240 -4.85 -8.21 -21.77
N GLU A 241 -4.19 -8.96 -22.62
CA GLU A 241 -4.74 -10.13 -23.29
C GLU A 241 -3.96 -11.38 -22.94
N ILE A 242 -4.65 -12.53 -22.86
CA ILE A 242 -4.07 -13.86 -22.64
C ILE A 242 -4.66 -14.79 -23.68
N CYS A 243 -3.83 -15.33 -24.56
CA CYS A 243 -4.25 -16.34 -25.50
C CYS A 243 -4.24 -17.72 -24.83
N PHE A 244 -5.38 -18.41 -24.83
CA PHE A 244 -5.49 -19.72 -24.20
C PHE A 244 -4.60 -20.76 -24.87
N SER A 245 -4.44 -20.70 -26.20
CA SER A 245 -3.58 -21.63 -26.96
C SER A 245 -2.09 -21.51 -26.66
N ASP A 246 -1.64 -20.38 -26.08
CA ASP A 246 -0.24 -20.19 -25.69
C ASP A 246 0.10 -20.91 -24.38
N LEU A 247 -0.92 -21.25 -23.58
CA LEU A 247 -0.71 -21.92 -22.31
C LEU A 247 -0.14 -23.32 -22.50
N ASP A 248 0.78 -23.70 -21.62
CA ASP A 248 1.27 -25.05 -21.53
C ASP A 248 0.35 -25.94 -20.67
N LEU A 249 0.67 -27.25 -20.62
CA LEU A 249 -0.10 -28.20 -19.82
C LEU A 249 -0.11 -27.86 -18.33
N ASN A 250 1.01 -27.40 -17.79
CA ASN A 250 1.15 -27.10 -16.37
C ASN A 250 0.32 -25.87 -16.01
N GLU A 251 0.36 -24.83 -16.85
CA GLU A 251 -0.47 -23.63 -16.69
C GLU A 251 -1.96 -23.98 -16.73
N VAL A 252 -2.40 -24.77 -17.72
CA VAL A 252 -3.80 -25.22 -17.82
C VAL A 252 -4.21 -26.06 -16.60
N CYS A 253 -3.35 -26.95 -16.12
CA CYS A 253 -3.60 -27.71 -14.89
C CYS A 253 -3.68 -26.79 -13.66
N LEU A 254 -2.76 -25.86 -13.53
CA LEU A 254 -2.72 -24.92 -12.43
C LEU A 254 -4.03 -24.12 -12.31
N ILE A 255 -4.40 -23.43 -13.39
CA ILE A 255 -5.59 -22.55 -13.40
C ILE A 255 -6.91 -23.32 -13.36
N SER A 256 -6.94 -24.60 -13.78
CA SER A 256 -8.12 -25.45 -13.66
C SER A 256 -8.19 -26.20 -12.33
N GLY A 257 -7.17 -26.11 -11.48
CA GLY A 257 -7.09 -26.84 -10.20
C GLY A 257 -6.91 -28.35 -10.36
N ILE A 258 -6.30 -28.77 -11.46
CA ILE A 258 -5.97 -30.19 -11.70
C ILE A 258 -4.63 -30.50 -11.03
N SER A 259 -4.65 -31.41 -10.06
CA SER A 259 -3.43 -31.84 -9.37
C SER A 259 -2.55 -32.70 -10.30
N GLU A 260 -1.23 -32.50 -10.22
CA GLU A 260 -0.21 -33.30 -10.91
C GLU A 260 -0.29 -34.81 -10.57
N HIS A 261 -0.91 -35.18 -9.45
CA HIS A 261 -1.14 -36.58 -9.08
C HIS A 261 -2.17 -37.29 -9.95
N TYR A 262 -2.95 -36.55 -10.76
CA TYR A 262 -3.95 -37.16 -11.66
C TYR A 262 -3.36 -37.51 -13.03
N ALA A 263 -2.38 -38.42 -13.06
CA ALA A 263 -1.62 -38.79 -14.27
C ALA A 263 -2.48 -39.08 -15.50
N ASN A 264 -3.62 -39.78 -15.36
CA ASN A 264 -4.50 -40.07 -16.47
C ASN A 264 -5.26 -38.85 -17.00
N ILE A 265 -5.62 -37.90 -16.11
CA ILE A 265 -6.23 -36.61 -16.49
C ILE A 265 -5.21 -35.78 -17.25
N MET A 266 -3.97 -35.69 -16.74
CA MET A 266 -2.89 -34.95 -17.38
C MET A 266 -2.55 -35.53 -18.76
N ALA A 267 -2.44 -36.88 -18.89
CA ALA A 267 -2.17 -37.52 -20.17
C ALA A 267 -3.28 -37.25 -21.20
N GLY A 268 -4.55 -37.29 -20.76
CA GLY A 268 -5.68 -36.95 -21.62
C GLY A 268 -5.68 -35.48 -22.06
N LEU A 269 -5.36 -34.60 -21.13
CA LEU A 269 -5.28 -33.14 -21.37
C LEU A 269 -4.13 -32.79 -22.32
N GLN A 270 -2.94 -33.35 -22.09
CA GLN A 270 -1.78 -33.14 -22.93
C GLN A 270 -2.07 -33.57 -24.39
N ARG A 271 -2.66 -34.77 -24.56
CA ARG A 271 -3.02 -35.23 -25.89
C ARG A 271 -4.02 -34.32 -26.59
N ALA A 272 -5.04 -33.83 -25.86
CA ALA A 272 -6.01 -32.92 -26.44
C ALA A 272 -5.39 -31.58 -26.85
N LEU A 273 -4.50 -31.02 -26.01
CA LEU A 273 -3.77 -29.80 -26.31
C LEU A 273 -2.86 -29.97 -27.54
N GLU A 274 -2.09 -31.05 -27.62
CA GLU A 274 -1.22 -31.34 -28.76
C GLU A 274 -2.02 -31.47 -30.07
N GLN A 275 -3.18 -32.15 -30.02
CA GLN A 275 -4.07 -32.24 -31.17
C GLN A 275 -4.62 -30.89 -31.59
N LEU A 276 -5.10 -30.07 -30.63
CA LEU A 276 -5.62 -28.74 -30.95
C LEU A 276 -4.53 -27.82 -31.52
N LYS A 277 -3.33 -27.82 -30.93
CA LYS A 277 -2.17 -27.06 -31.44
C LYS A 277 -1.75 -27.46 -32.86
N SER A 278 -2.02 -28.73 -33.26
CA SER A 278 -1.77 -29.20 -34.64
C SER A 278 -2.90 -28.85 -35.62
N GLU A 279 -4.12 -28.62 -35.15
CA GLU A 279 -5.31 -28.39 -35.96
C GLU A 279 -5.66 -26.90 -36.10
N LYS A 280 -5.32 -26.06 -35.10
CA LYS A 280 -5.66 -24.63 -35.01
C LYS A 280 -4.49 -23.82 -34.50
N ASP A 281 -4.27 -22.65 -35.09
CA ASP A 281 -3.25 -21.69 -34.60
C ASP A 281 -3.69 -21.10 -33.25
N THR A 282 -4.99 -20.79 -33.09
CA THR A 282 -5.59 -20.30 -31.85
C THR A 282 -6.84 -21.11 -31.51
N PHE A 283 -7.08 -21.34 -30.23
CA PHE A 283 -8.28 -22.01 -29.71
C PHE A 283 -8.61 -21.51 -28.31
N GLN A 284 -9.87 -21.66 -27.94
CA GLN A 284 -10.43 -21.21 -26.65
C GLN A 284 -10.66 -22.43 -25.72
N PRO A 285 -10.90 -22.21 -24.41
CA PRO A 285 -11.20 -23.29 -23.46
C PRO A 285 -12.34 -24.22 -23.91
N ASP A 286 -13.35 -23.70 -24.60
CA ASP A 286 -14.48 -24.47 -25.12
C ASP A 286 -14.06 -25.48 -26.21
N ASP A 287 -13.10 -25.12 -27.07
CA ASP A 287 -12.54 -26.04 -28.06
C ASP A 287 -11.85 -27.24 -27.38
N LEU A 288 -11.11 -26.98 -26.28
CA LEU A 288 -10.47 -28.04 -25.50
C LEU A 288 -11.49 -28.92 -24.79
N ILE A 289 -12.56 -28.35 -24.26
CA ILE A 289 -13.67 -29.07 -23.63
C ILE A 289 -14.31 -30.01 -24.67
N GLU A 290 -14.65 -29.48 -25.84
CA GLU A 290 -15.25 -30.28 -26.92
C GLU A 290 -14.35 -31.44 -27.35
N LYS A 291 -13.05 -31.19 -27.47
CA LYS A 291 -12.05 -32.23 -27.82
C LYS A 291 -12.01 -33.36 -26.80
N LEU A 292 -12.05 -33.00 -25.50
CA LEU A 292 -12.03 -33.96 -24.39
C LEU A 292 -13.35 -34.73 -24.24
N GLU A 293 -14.49 -34.08 -24.47
CA GLU A 293 -15.81 -34.76 -24.50
C GLU A 293 -15.88 -35.81 -25.61
N ASN A 294 -15.26 -35.53 -26.75
CA ASN A 294 -15.17 -36.44 -27.89
C ASN A 294 -14.01 -37.49 -27.81
N ALA A 295 -13.37 -37.64 -26.64
CA ALA A 295 -12.21 -38.56 -26.46
C ALA A 295 -12.51 -40.04 -26.76
N ASP A 296 -13.78 -40.45 -26.86
CA ASP A 296 -14.14 -41.81 -27.31
C ASP A 296 -13.60 -42.15 -28.70
N LYS A 297 -13.45 -41.16 -29.59
CA LYS A 297 -12.85 -41.32 -30.93
C LYS A 297 -11.39 -41.79 -30.87
N TRP A 298 -10.70 -41.59 -29.74
CA TRP A 298 -9.32 -42.00 -29.53
C TRP A 298 -9.17 -43.53 -29.40
N LYS A 299 -10.28 -44.27 -29.18
CA LYS A 299 -10.28 -45.76 -29.19
C LYS A 299 -9.77 -46.32 -30.52
N GLU A 300 -10.11 -45.67 -31.64
CA GLU A 300 -9.64 -46.05 -32.98
C GLU A 300 -8.13 -45.87 -33.14
N GLN A 301 -7.54 -44.96 -32.34
CA GLN A 301 -6.11 -44.69 -32.29
C GLN A 301 -5.37 -45.54 -31.23
N LYS A 302 -6.02 -46.57 -30.66
CA LYS A 302 -5.49 -47.49 -29.64
C LYS A 302 -5.02 -46.82 -28.35
N VAL A 303 -5.64 -45.69 -27.96
CA VAL A 303 -5.36 -45.01 -26.69
C VAL A 303 -5.93 -45.81 -25.53
N GLU A 304 -5.19 -45.90 -24.42
CA GLU A 304 -5.61 -46.66 -23.24
C GLU A 304 -6.94 -46.09 -22.65
N ALA A 305 -7.85 -46.99 -22.27
CA ALA A 305 -9.16 -46.65 -21.75
C ALA A 305 -9.09 -45.70 -20.52
N LYS A 306 -8.04 -45.85 -19.68
CA LYS A 306 -7.82 -44.98 -18.50
C LYS A 306 -7.50 -43.54 -18.88
N VAL A 307 -6.78 -43.30 -19.99
CA VAL A 307 -6.49 -41.96 -20.51
C VAL A 307 -7.75 -41.32 -21.08
N ILE A 308 -8.56 -42.08 -21.82
CA ILE A 308 -9.86 -41.63 -22.34
C ILE A 308 -10.80 -41.21 -21.17
N SER A 309 -10.86 -42.05 -20.13
CA SER A 309 -11.64 -41.73 -18.92
C SER A 309 -11.09 -40.49 -18.20
N GLY A 310 -9.76 -40.36 -18.12
CA GLY A 310 -9.08 -39.18 -17.58
C GLY A 310 -9.42 -37.91 -18.35
N ALA A 311 -9.37 -37.95 -19.68
CA ALA A 311 -9.74 -36.85 -20.57
C ALA A 311 -11.17 -36.35 -20.30
N LYS A 312 -12.14 -37.25 -20.23
CA LYS A 312 -13.52 -36.91 -19.90
C LYS A 312 -13.66 -36.34 -18.49
N SER A 313 -12.87 -36.82 -17.55
CA SER A 313 -12.86 -36.29 -16.17
C SER A 313 -12.27 -34.89 -16.09
N ALA A 314 -11.39 -34.48 -17.00
CA ALA A 314 -10.83 -33.13 -17.07
C ALA A 314 -11.90 -32.07 -17.35
N VAL A 315 -12.93 -32.40 -18.13
CA VAL A 315 -13.99 -31.44 -18.54
C VAL A 315 -14.60 -30.68 -17.37
N LYS A 316 -14.86 -31.36 -16.26
CA LYS A 316 -15.47 -30.69 -15.08
C LYS A 316 -14.60 -29.56 -14.52
N TYR A 317 -13.28 -29.69 -14.62
CA TYR A 317 -12.32 -28.68 -14.15
C TYR A 317 -12.21 -27.53 -15.17
N LEU A 318 -12.19 -27.84 -16.47
CA LEU A 318 -12.03 -26.85 -17.53
C LEU A 318 -13.27 -25.96 -17.73
N ARG A 319 -14.46 -26.44 -17.41
CA ARG A 319 -15.69 -25.61 -17.44
C ARG A 319 -15.58 -24.33 -16.59
N ARG A 320 -14.71 -24.33 -15.59
CA ARG A 320 -14.40 -23.16 -14.79
C ARG A 320 -13.63 -22.12 -15.62
N LEU A 321 -12.63 -22.55 -16.41
CA LEU A 321 -11.85 -21.66 -17.26
C LEU A 321 -12.69 -20.99 -18.34
N ALA A 322 -13.59 -21.73 -18.98
CA ALA A 322 -14.49 -21.18 -19.98
C ALA A 322 -15.40 -20.06 -19.43
N ARG A 323 -15.70 -20.08 -18.12
CA ARG A 323 -16.49 -19.03 -17.45
C ARG A 323 -15.71 -17.78 -17.14
N MET A 324 -14.38 -17.84 -17.04
CA MET A 324 -13.55 -16.69 -16.67
C MET A 324 -13.61 -15.57 -17.71
N GLN A 325 -13.86 -15.89 -19.00
CA GLN A 325 -13.98 -14.92 -20.11
C GLN A 325 -12.80 -13.94 -20.23
N VAL A 326 -11.59 -14.37 -19.81
CA VAL A 326 -10.37 -13.54 -19.83
C VAL A 326 -9.47 -13.84 -21.01
N PHE A 327 -9.74 -14.92 -21.73
CA PHE A 327 -8.93 -15.38 -22.83
C PHE A 327 -9.32 -14.68 -24.13
N THR A 328 -8.32 -14.29 -24.91
CA THR A 328 -8.41 -13.62 -26.20
C THR A 328 -7.59 -14.37 -27.24
N ASP A 329 -7.47 -13.81 -28.44
CA ASP A 329 -6.73 -14.44 -29.54
C ASP A 329 -5.23 -14.06 -29.56
N SER A 330 -4.78 -13.21 -28.63
CA SER A 330 -3.39 -12.78 -28.50
C SER A 330 -2.95 -12.71 -27.05
N THR A 331 -1.64 -12.81 -26.81
CA THR A 331 -1.04 -12.62 -25.48
C THR A 331 -0.26 -11.32 -25.45
N THR A 332 -0.52 -10.51 -24.44
CA THR A 332 0.24 -9.27 -24.19
C THR A 332 1.68 -9.64 -23.80
N ASN A 333 2.65 -9.18 -24.60
CA ASN A 333 4.05 -9.35 -24.27
C ASN A 333 4.42 -8.47 -23.07
N ILE A 334 5.11 -9.06 -22.09
CA ILE A 334 5.58 -8.37 -20.89
C ILE A 334 6.49 -7.16 -21.20
N ASP A 335 7.18 -7.13 -22.35
CA ASP A 335 7.99 -6.00 -22.82
C ASP A 335 7.17 -4.71 -23.01
N GLN A 336 5.88 -4.83 -23.23
CA GLN A 336 4.99 -3.67 -23.29
C GLN A 336 4.80 -3.01 -21.92
N MET A 337 4.96 -3.80 -20.85
CA MET A 337 4.79 -3.37 -19.45
C MET A 337 6.15 -2.99 -18.83
N LEU A 338 7.20 -3.77 -19.12
CA LEU A 338 8.55 -3.53 -18.59
C LEU A 338 9.34 -2.61 -19.55
N ARG A 339 9.18 -1.31 -19.37
CA ARG A 339 9.93 -0.28 -20.07
C ARG A 339 10.69 0.59 -19.07
N PRO A 340 11.95 0.98 -19.34
CA PRO A 340 12.69 1.85 -18.45
C PRO A 340 11.94 3.16 -18.17
N MET A 341 11.92 3.58 -16.89
CA MET A 341 11.24 4.81 -16.45
C MET A 341 9.77 4.84 -16.91
N HIS A 342 9.05 3.77 -16.64
CA HIS A 342 7.66 3.61 -17.03
C HIS A 342 6.81 3.04 -15.87
N LEU A 343 5.56 3.49 -15.78
CA LEU A 343 4.56 2.96 -14.87
C LEU A 343 3.48 2.24 -15.68
N SER A 344 3.33 0.94 -15.44
CA SER A 344 2.27 0.10 -15.97
C SER A 344 1.24 -0.16 -14.88
N VAL A 345 0.05 0.40 -15.01
CA VAL A 345 -1.08 0.17 -14.10
C VAL A 345 -1.94 -0.94 -14.68
N VAL A 346 -2.04 -2.07 -14.00
CA VAL A 346 -2.87 -3.21 -14.39
C VAL A 346 -4.22 -3.07 -13.69
N ASP A 347 -5.22 -2.68 -14.43
CA ASP A 347 -6.59 -2.57 -13.95
C ASP A 347 -7.27 -3.93 -13.87
N LEU A 348 -7.49 -4.40 -12.65
CA LEU A 348 -8.17 -5.65 -12.31
C LEU A 348 -9.60 -5.39 -11.80
N SER A 349 -10.10 -4.17 -11.90
CA SER A 349 -11.40 -3.79 -11.36
C SER A 349 -12.56 -4.52 -12.03
N GLY A 350 -13.50 -5.02 -11.23
CA GLY A 350 -14.68 -5.75 -11.70
C GLY A 350 -14.43 -7.17 -12.19
N LEU A 351 -13.18 -7.64 -12.13
CA LEU A 351 -12.85 -9.04 -12.33
C LEU A 351 -13.10 -9.85 -11.06
N ASP A 352 -13.47 -11.11 -11.21
CA ASP A 352 -13.55 -12.03 -10.08
C ASP A 352 -12.19 -12.19 -9.40
N ASP A 353 -12.20 -12.47 -8.08
CA ASP A 353 -10.97 -12.62 -7.29
C ASP A 353 -10.00 -13.63 -7.89
N GLU A 354 -10.51 -14.74 -8.38
CA GLU A 354 -9.72 -15.80 -8.98
C GLU A 354 -9.07 -15.38 -10.30
N VAL A 355 -9.81 -14.66 -11.14
CA VAL A 355 -9.32 -14.11 -12.41
C VAL A 355 -8.23 -13.07 -12.14
N SER A 356 -8.48 -12.17 -11.19
CA SER A 356 -7.51 -11.16 -10.77
C SER A 356 -6.21 -11.79 -10.25
N ASP A 357 -6.34 -12.86 -9.45
CA ASP A 357 -5.22 -13.60 -8.89
C ASP A 357 -4.41 -14.33 -9.98
N TYR A 358 -5.07 -14.96 -10.93
CA TYR A 358 -4.40 -15.60 -12.06
C TYR A 358 -3.62 -14.60 -12.91
N ILE A 359 -4.24 -13.47 -13.28
CA ILE A 359 -3.57 -12.39 -14.03
C ILE A 359 -2.35 -11.88 -13.25
N ALA A 360 -2.52 -11.63 -11.95
CA ALA A 360 -1.42 -11.18 -11.10
C ALA A 360 -0.28 -12.20 -11.04
N SER A 361 -0.60 -13.48 -10.87
CA SER A 361 0.38 -14.58 -10.86
C SER A 361 1.20 -14.60 -12.15
N ARG A 362 0.54 -14.53 -13.30
CA ARG A 362 1.21 -14.56 -14.60
C ARG A 362 2.13 -13.36 -14.79
N ILE A 363 1.63 -12.15 -14.55
CA ILE A 363 2.45 -10.93 -14.67
C ILE A 363 3.68 -10.99 -13.76
N LEU A 364 3.50 -11.42 -12.51
CA LEU A 364 4.59 -11.53 -11.55
C LEU A 364 5.63 -12.59 -11.95
N SER A 365 5.17 -13.70 -12.53
CA SER A 365 6.06 -14.76 -13.05
C SER A 365 6.85 -14.25 -14.24
N ASP A 366 6.19 -13.65 -15.23
CA ASP A 366 6.83 -13.07 -16.42
C ASP A 366 7.86 -11.98 -16.05
N ILE A 367 7.54 -11.11 -15.07
CA ILE A 367 8.48 -10.11 -14.54
C ILE A 367 9.70 -10.78 -13.92
N TYR A 368 9.47 -11.77 -13.05
CA TYR A 368 10.55 -12.46 -12.34
C TYR A 368 11.47 -13.21 -13.31
N GLU A 369 10.92 -13.97 -14.25
CA GLU A 369 11.67 -14.70 -15.27
C GLU A 369 12.50 -13.77 -16.13
N LYS A 370 11.89 -12.73 -16.69
CA LYS A 370 12.58 -11.77 -17.56
C LYS A 370 13.77 -11.08 -16.88
N ILE A 371 13.62 -10.76 -15.61
CA ILE A 371 14.70 -10.12 -14.84
C ILE A 371 15.75 -11.13 -14.39
N SER A 372 15.33 -12.34 -13.95
CA SER A 372 16.27 -13.40 -13.53
C SER A 372 17.15 -13.88 -14.67
N ASP A 373 16.63 -13.89 -15.89
CA ASP A 373 17.34 -14.29 -17.12
C ASP A 373 18.24 -13.16 -17.67
N GLY A 374 18.20 -11.98 -17.05
CA GLY A 374 19.03 -10.84 -17.44
C GLY A 374 18.54 -10.10 -18.69
N GLU A 375 17.29 -10.34 -19.12
CA GLU A 375 16.71 -9.68 -20.28
C GLU A 375 16.23 -8.25 -20.00
N PHE A 376 16.12 -7.88 -18.71
CA PHE A 376 15.79 -6.53 -18.27
C PHE A 376 16.69 -6.10 -17.12
N GLU A 377 17.52 -5.09 -17.33
CA GLU A 377 18.60 -4.69 -16.40
C GLU A 377 18.19 -3.67 -15.34
N TYR A 378 16.98 -3.09 -15.44
CA TYR A 378 16.55 -2.01 -14.55
C TYR A 378 15.75 -2.53 -13.35
N PRO A 379 15.84 -1.85 -12.18
CA PRO A 379 15.05 -2.23 -11.02
C PRO A 379 13.55 -2.03 -11.26
N VAL A 380 12.75 -3.03 -10.88
CA VAL A 380 11.30 -3.01 -11.01
C VAL A 380 10.64 -2.96 -9.64
N PHE A 381 9.76 -1.98 -9.45
CA PHE A 381 8.96 -1.81 -8.24
C PHE A 381 7.54 -2.31 -8.52
N VAL A 382 7.14 -3.37 -7.85
CA VAL A 382 5.83 -3.97 -8.03
C VAL A 382 4.93 -3.61 -6.85
N PHE A 383 3.89 -2.83 -7.11
CA PHE A 383 2.86 -2.47 -6.15
C PHE A 383 1.74 -3.50 -6.21
N VAL A 384 1.45 -4.13 -5.09
CA VAL A 384 0.36 -5.10 -4.95
C VAL A 384 -0.69 -4.47 -4.02
N GLU A 385 -1.72 -3.85 -4.61
CA GLU A 385 -2.83 -3.26 -3.86
C GLU A 385 -3.74 -4.37 -3.34
N GLU A 386 -4.25 -4.20 -2.11
CA GLU A 386 -5.02 -5.22 -1.37
C GLU A 386 -4.31 -6.58 -1.33
N ALA A 387 -3.03 -6.56 -0.99
CA ALA A 387 -2.13 -7.73 -1.05
C ALA A 387 -2.69 -8.98 -0.35
N HIS A 388 -3.57 -8.82 0.64
CA HIS A 388 -4.23 -9.94 1.31
C HIS A 388 -5.15 -10.78 0.40
N ARG A 389 -5.51 -10.28 -0.81
CA ARG A 389 -6.25 -11.05 -1.84
C ARG A 389 -5.32 -11.96 -2.63
N PHE A 390 -4.06 -11.54 -2.82
CA PHE A 390 -3.07 -12.22 -3.67
C PHE A 390 -2.13 -13.13 -2.87
N ILE A 391 -1.90 -12.83 -1.59
CA ILE A 391 -1.08 -13.65 -0.69
C ILE A 391 -1.77 -13.79 0.68
N PRO A 392 -2.91 -14.49 0.73
CA PRO A 392 -3.63 -14.72 1.97
C PRO A 392 -2.87 -15.63 2.93
N ALA A 393 -3.23 -15.57 4.21
CA ALA A 393 -2.58 -16.35 5.27
C ALA A 393 -2.71 -17.88 5.07
N ASP A 394 -3.75 -18.34 4.36
CA ASP A 394 -4.01 -19.76 4.07
C ASP A 394 -3.38 -20.26 2.76
N ASP A 395 -2.70 -19.39 2.04
CA ASP A 395 -1.84 -19.71 0.88
C ASP A 395 -2.55 -20.40 -0.30
N LYS A 396 -3.82 -20.05 -0.55
CA LYS A 396 -4.67 -20.71 -1.55
C LYS A 396 -4.84 -19.96 -2.86
N THR A 397 -3.90 -19.11 -3.24
CA THR A 397 -3.94 -18.31 -4.45
C THR A 397 -2.86 -18.71 -5.44
N TYR A 398 -3.06 -18.42 -6.74
CA TYR A 398 -2.06 -18.67 -7.80
C TYR A 398 -0.83 -17.77 -7.62
N SER A 399 -1.02 -16.54 -7.14
CA SER A 399 0.05 -15.56 -6.97
C SER A 399 0.87 -15.74 -5.68
N SER A 400 0.37 -16.47 -4.66
CA SER A 400 1.12 -16.69 -3.42
C SER A 400 2.51 -17.29 -3.62
N PRO A 401 2.72 -18.35 -4.43
CA PRO A 401 4.05 -18.92 -4.61
C PRO A 401 5.05 -17.94 -5.22
N ILE A 402 4.65 -17.19 -6.26
CA ILE A 402 5.54 -16.24 -6.91
C ILE A 402 5.80 -15.01 -6.04
N ILE A 403 4.80 -14.50 -5.31
CA ILE A 403 5.01 -13.38 -4.37
C ILE A 403 5.99 -13.79 -3.28
N LYS A 404 5.87 -15.00 -2.70
CA LYS A 404 6.84 -15.52 -1.72
C LYS A 404 8.24 -15.66 -2.30
N LYS A 405 8.35 -16.16 -3.52
CA LYS A 405 9.63 -16.28 -4.23
C LYS A 405 10.28 -14.90 -4.43
N ILE A 406 9.53 -13.92 -4.91
CA ILE A 406 10.02 -12.54 -5.07
C ILE A 406 10.40 -11.94 -3.71
N ALA A 407 9.58 -12.13 -2.67
CA ALA A 407 9.88 -11.65 -1.32
C ALA A 407 11.19 -12.20 -0.76
N ALA A 408 11.49 -13.48 -1.03
CA ALA A 408 12.71 -14.13 -0.56
C ALA A 408 13.95 -13.78 -1.39
N GLU A 409 13.83 -13.69 -2.70
CA GLU A 409 14.97 -13.65 -3.63
C GLU A 409 14.99 -12.42 -4.55
N GLY A 410 13.88 -11.74 -4.76
CA GLY A 410 13.72 -10.66 -5.74
C GLY A 410 14.76 -9.55 -5.63
N ARG A 411 15.23 -9.27 -4.40
CA ARG A 411 16.28 -8.28 -4.17
C ARG A 411 17.59 -8.56 -4.92
N LYS A 412 17.89 -9.83 -5.18
CA LYS A 412 19.13 -10.23 -5.89
C LYS A 412 19.05 -9.90 -7.37
N PHE A 413 17.84 -9.91 -7.89
CA PHE A 413 17.57 -9.69 -9.31
C PHE A 413 17.08 -8.28 -9.62
N GLY A 414 16.65 -7.51 -8.62
CA GLY A 414 16.17 -6.14 -8.81
C GLY A 414 14.64 -6.02 -8.86
N VAL A 415 13.91 -7.01 -8.34
CA VAL A 415 12.45 -6.95 -8.17
C VAL A 415 12.09 -6.59 -6.73
N PHE A 416 11.38 -5.49 -6.53
CA PHE A 416 11.02 -4.96 -5.21
C PHE A 416 9.52 -4.87 -5.03
N LEU A 417 9.00 -5.56 -4.01
CA LEU A 417 7.57 -5.56 -3.68
C LEU A 417 7.21 -4.36 -2.79
N ILE A 418 6.08 -3.75 -3.09
CA ILE A 418 5.35 -2.82 -2.24
C ILE A 418 3.99 -3.47 -1.96
N LEU A 419 3.89 -4.17 -0.82
CA LEU A 419 2.66 -4.83 -0.39
C LEU A 419 1.77 -3.83 0.34
N ILE A 420 0.59 -3.58 -0.22
CA ILE A 420 -0.35 -2.58 0.28
C ILE A 420 -1.59 -3.30 0.82
N THR A 421 -1.92 -3.06 2.09
CA THR A 421 -3.05 -3.76 2.72
C THR A 421 -3.72 -2.95 3.81
N GLN A 422 -5.01 -3.21 3.99
CA GLN A 422 -5.78 -2.77 5.15
C GLN A 422 -5.95 -3.89 6.21
N ARG A 423 -5.53 -5.12 5.90
CA ARG A 423 -5.72 -6.31 6.74
C ARG A 423 -4.40 -7.09 6.86
N PRO A 424 -3.39 -6.58 7.59
CA PRO A 424 -2.11 -7.27 7.72
C PRO A 424 -2.24 -8.65 8.39
N SER A 425 -3.22 -8.86 9.26
CA SER A 425 -3.52 -10.17 9.86
C SER A 425 -4.01 -11.23 8.87
N LYS A 426 -4.41 -10.83 7.66
CA LYS A 426 -4.86 -11.72 6.58
C LYS A 426 -3.80 -12.01 5.53
N ILE A 427 -2.62 -11.42 5.64
CA ILE A 427 -1.47 -11.69 4.75
C ILE A 427 -0.64 -12.82 5.34
N HIS A 428 -0.04 -13.64 4.45
CA HIS A 428 0.92 -14.66 4.84
C HIS A 428 2.10 -14.02 5.61
N SER A 429 2.40 -14.56 6.79
CA SER A 429 3.38 -13.99 7.72
C SER A 429 4.78 -13.84 7.11
N ASP A 430 5.22 -14.83 6.30
CA ASP A 430 6.55 -14.79 5.67
C ASP A 430 6.70 -13.63 4.69
N ALA A 431 5.65 -13.32 3.91
CA ALA A 431 5.70 -12.20 2.97
C ALA A 431 5.75 -10.85 3.70
N LEU A 432 4.95 -10.70 4.76
CA LEU A 432 4.93 -9.46 5.53
C LEU A 432 6.23 -9.23 6.31
N SER A 433 6.84 -10.30 6.85
CA SER A 433 8.12 -10.22 7.57
C SER A 433 9.31 -9.92 6.65
N GLN A 434 9.23 -10.25 5.35
CA GLN A 434 10.24 -9.86 4.37
C GLN A 434 10.17 -8.37 4.01
N CYS A 435 9.07 -7.68 4.32
CA CYS A 435 8.96 -6.22 4.21
C CYS A 435 9.66 -5.55 5.40
N ASN A 436 11.01 -5.49 5.35
CA ASN A 436 11.81 -4.92 6.45
C ASN A 436 11.60 -3.41 6.64
N SER A 437 10.99 -2.74 5.66
CA SER A 437 10.50 -1.36 5.80
C SER A 437 8.99 -1.36 5.84
N GLN A 438 8.42 -0.64 6.79
CA GLN A 438 6.98 -0.53 6.93
C GLN A 438 6.56 0.92 7.10
N ILE A 439 5.52 1.32 6.38
CA ILE A 439 4.79 2.58 6.57
C ILE A 439 3.42 2.22 7.11
N ILE A 440 3.16 2.58 8.35
CA ILE A 440 1.97 2.16 9.08
C ILE A 440 1.18 3.43 9.40
N MET A 441 -0.02 3.52 8.84
CA MET A 441 -0.98 4.58 9.16
C MET A 441 -1.91 4.10 10.28
N ARG A 442 -3.01 4.82 10.54
CA ARG A 442 -3.92 4.46 11.63
C ARG A 442 -4.41 3.01 11.52
N ILE A 443 -4.24 2.24 12.60
CA ILE A 443 -4.74 0.87 12.77
C ILE A 443 -5.34 0.75 14.17
N THR A 444 -6.62 0.37 14.25
CA THR A 444 -7.35 0.25 15.52
C THR A 444 -7.67 -1.20 15.90
N ASN A 445 -7.64 -2.14 14.94
CA ASN A 445 -7.93 -3.55 15.20
C ASN A 445 -6.75 -4.23 15.91
N PRO A 446 -6.94 -4.85 17.10
CA PRO A 446 -5.88 -5.51 17.84
C PRO A 446 -5.23 -6.69 17.10
N GLN A 447 -5.97 -7.45 16.29
CA GLN A 447 -5.42 -8.56 15.51
C GLN A 447 -4.43 -8.05 14.45
N ASP A 448 -4.76 -6.93 13.80
CA ASP A 448 -3.89 -6.29 12.81
C ASP A 448 -2.66 -5.67 13.48
N GLN A 449 -2.82 -5.06 14.66
CA GLN A 449 -1.70 -4.57 15.46
C GLN A 449 -0.74 -5.70 15.86
N ASN A 450 -1.27 -6.85 16.27
CA ASN A 450 -0.44 -8.02 16.60
C ASN A 450 0.32 -8.54 15.38
N ALA A 451 -0.31 -8.61 14.21
CA ALA A 451 0.36 -9.04 12.98
C ALA A 451 1.51 -8.08 12.61
N ILE A 452 1.30 -6.78 12.77
CA ILE A 452 2.35 -5.75 12.56
C ILE A 452 3.48 -5.95 13.57
N ALA A 453 3.17 -6.12 14.86
CA ALA A 453 4.17 -6.32 15.91
C ALA A 453 5.05 -7.56 15.65
N MET A 454 4.44 -8.65 15.17
CA MET A 454 5.16 -9.89 14.84
C MET A 454 6.01 -9.79 13.57
N SER A 455 5.64 -8.92 12.62
CA SER A 455 6.34 -8.76 11.34
C SER A 455 7.40 -7.66 11.35
N SER A 456 7.43 -6.79 12.36
CA SER A 456 8.32 -5.62 12.41
C SER A 456 9.29 -5.69 13.57
N GLU A 457 10.56 -5.96 13.28
CA GLU A 457 11.62 -5.99 14.30
C GLU A 457 11.94 -4.59 14.87
N ARG A 458 11.59 -3.52 14.15
CA ARG A 458 11.97 -2.12 14.50
C ARG A 458 10.82 -1.30 15.07
N LEU A 459 9.64 -1.87 15.18
CA LEU A 459 8.47 -1.22 15.76
C LEU A 459 8.42 -1.52 17.27
N GLY A 460 8.88 -0.60 18.08
CA GLY A 460 8.77 -0.73 19.54
C GLY A 460 7.32 -0.67 20.02
N GLU A 461 7.05 -1.30 21.18
CA GLU A 461 5.71 -1.40 21.79
C GLU A 461 5.01 -0.03 21.93
N ASN A 462 5.76 1.02 22.28
CA ASN A 462 5.19 2.37 22.43
C ASN A 462 4.66 2.93 21.11
N LEU A 463 5.38 2.70 19.98
CA LEU A 463 4.92 3.10 18.65
C LEU A 463 3.69 2.32 18.20
N LEU A 464 3.63 1.03 18.54
CA LEU A 464 2.45 0.20 18.28
C LEU A 464 1.21 0.77 18.99
N ASN A 465 1.36 1.15 20.25
CA ASN A 465 0.30 1.77 21.06
C ASN A 465 -0.13 3.16 20.53
N ASP A 466 0.67 3.81 19.69
CA ASP A 466 0.37 5.10 19.08
C ASP A 466 -0.48 4.98 17.81
N LEU A 467 -0.47 3.83 17.14
CA LEU A 467 -1.15 3.65 15.85
C LEU A 467 -2.65 3.99 15.85
N PRO A 468 -3.44 3.65 16.90
CA PRO A 468 -4.86 4.03 16.95
C PRO A 468 -5.10 5.55 17.01
N GLY A 469 -4.14 6.28 17.57
CA GLY A 469 -4.21 7.74 17.77
C GLY A 469 -3.79 8.57 16.58
N LEU A 470 -3.30 7.97 15.49
CA LEU A 470 -2.92 8.70 14.28
C LEU A 470 -4.13 9.29 13.57
N ASN A 471 -3.98 10.50 13.05
CA ASN A 471 -4.97 11.13 12.19
C ASN A 471 -4.85 10.65 10.74
N THR A 472 -5.87 10.93 9.93
CA THR A 472 -5.80 10.70 8.47
C THR A 472 -4.61 11.45 7.87
N GLY A 473 -3.80 10.76 7.08
CA GLY A 473 -2.58 11.33 6.48
C GLY A 473 -1.38 11.40 7.43
N GLU A 474 -1.43 10.75 8.59
CA GLU A 474 -0.29 10.56 9.48
C GLU A 474 0.18 9.10 9.45
N ALA A 475 1.48 8.89 9.57
CA ALA A 475 2.08 7.57 9.49
C ALA A 475 3.29 7.43 10.42
N VAL A 476 3.50 6.22 10.93
CA VAL A 476 4.76 5.75 11.53
C VAL A 476 5.55 5.02 10.45
N ILE A 477 6.82 5.34 10.30
CA ILE A 477 7.72 4.73 9.32
C ILE A 477 8.89 4.10 10.05
N VAL A 478 9.12 2.84 9.77
CA VAL A 478 10.20 2.04 10.36
C VAL A 478 10.93 1.24 9.27
N GLY A 479 12.15 0.84 9.55
CA GLY A 479 12.93 -0.02 8.65
C GLY A 479 14.08 0.70 7.96
N GLU A 480 14.57 0.12 6.87
CA GLU A 480 15.77 0.60 6.17
C GLU A 480 15.54 1.85 5.31
N MET A 481 14.29 2.22 5.09
CA MET A 481 13.94 3.44 4.35
C MET A 481 14.15 4.72 5.15
N THR A 482 14.25 4.61 6.47
CA THR A 482 14.49 5.74 7.37
C THR A 482 15.65 5.43 8.31
N ARG A 483 16.40 6.45 8.72
CA ARG A 483 17.54 6.28 9.63
C ARG A 483 17.11 5.86 11.03
N ALA A 484 15.98 6.39 11.49
CA ALA A 484 15.35 6.06 12.77
C ALA A 484 13.83 6.01 12.57
N PRO A 485 13.09 5.32 13.44
CA PRO A 485 11.64 5.39 13.43
C PRO A 485 11.16 6.84 13.39
N VAL A 486 10.23 7.14 12.50
CA VAL A 486 9.76 8.52 12.29
C VAL A 486 8.24 8.57 12.19
N MET A 487 7.65 9.59 12.79
CA MET A 487 6.23 9.93 12.65
C MET A 487 6.10 11.08 11.67
N ALA A 488 5.40 10.83 10.57
CA ALA A 488 5.30 11.77 9.47
C ALA A 488 3.85 12.16 9.17
N ARG A 489 3.66 13.41 8.76
CA ARG A 489 2.46 13.90 8.10
C ARG A 489 2.71 13.89 6.60
N ILE A 490 1.87 13.19 5.87
CA ILE A 490 2.01 12.96 4.42
C ILE A 490 1.75 14.28 3.66
N LYS A 491 2.58 14.56 2.66
CA LYS A 491 2.45 15.75 1.80
C LYS A 491 1.23 15.67 0.89
N LYS A 492 0.85 16.80 0.31
CA LYS A 492 -0.19 16.83 -0.73
C LYS A 492 0.25 16.07 -1.98
N ARG A 493 -0.62 15.21 -2.48
CA ARG A 493 -0.45 14.47 -3.73
C ARG A 493 -0.61 15.42 -4.91
N ARG A 494 0.19 15.25 -5.95
CA ARG A 494 0.14 16.02 -7.21
C ARG A 494 -0.82 15.41 -8.21
N THR A 495 -0.86 14.08 -8.24
CA THR A 495 -1.65 13.32 -9.21
C THR A 495 -3.08 13.08 -8.72
N ARG A 496 -4.00 12.95 -9.65
CA ARG A 496 -5.41 12.64 -9.36
C ARG A 496 -5.53 11.23 -8.78
N GLU A 497 -6.41 11.07 -7.80
CA GLU A 497 -6.78 9.81 -7.19
C GLU A 497 -7.99 9.23 -7.92
N GLY A 498 -7.99 7.91 -8.17
CA GLY A 498 -9.17 7.15 -8.57
C GLY A 498 -9.95 6.72 -7.34
N GLY A 499 -11.07 6.01 -7.56
CA GLY A 499 -11.82 5.42 -6.45
C GLY A 499 -12.38 6.43 -5.43
N SER A 500 -12.45 7.73 -5.78
CA SER A 500 -13.03 8.73 -4.88
C SER A 500 -14.46 8.35 -4.54
N ASP A 501 -14.78 8.35 -3.26
CA ASP A 501 -16.15 8.17 -2.78
C ASP A 501 -17.11 9.08 -3.55
N ILE A 502 -18.28 8.53 -3.89
CA ILE A 502 -19.32 9.32 -4.55
C ILE A 502 -19.64 10.51 -3.63
N ASP A 503 -19.61 11.73 -4.18
CA ASP A 503 -20.16 12.90 -3.49
C ASP A 503 -21.67 12.70 -3.27
N ILE A 504 -22.01 12.01 -2.19
CA ILE A 504 -23.38 11.65 -1.83
C ILE A 504 -24.24 12.91 -1.78
N MET A 505 -23.74 13.96 -1.11
CA MET A 505 -24.53 15.19 -0.94
C MET A 505 -24.71 15.95 -2.25
N GLY A 506 -23.68 16.01 -3.10
CA GLY A 506 -23.78 16.59 -4.44
C GLY A 506 -24.77 15.83 -5.31
N LYS A 507 -24.64 14.50 -5.37
CA LYS A 507 -25.56 13.64 -6.14
C LYS A 507 -27.00 13.70 -5.64
N MET A 508 -27.22 13.79 -4.34
CA MET A 508 -28.57 13.98 -3.78
C MET A 508 -29.15 15.35 -4.16
N LYS A 509 -28.35 16.41 -4.13
CA LYS A 509 -28.78 17.75 -4.59
C LYS A 509 -29.14 17.75 -6.09
N ASP A 510 -28.31 17.11 -6.91
CA ASP A 510 -28.55 16.95 -8.34
C ASP A 510 -29.84 16.16 -8.60
N ALA A 511 -30.10 15.08 -7.84
CA ALA A 511 -31.32 14.30 -7.94
C ALA A 511 -32.58 15.14 -7.60
N VAL A 512 -32.50 15.94 -6.51
CA VAL A 512 -33.61 16.86 -6.14
C VAL A 512 -33.84 17.91 -7.22
N LYS A 513 -32.78 18.46 -7.84
CA LYS A 513 -32.88 19.43 -8.92
C LYS A 513 -33.56 18.81 -10.15
N LYS A 514 -33.14 17.63 -10.58
CA LYS A 514 -33.76 16.88 -11.69
C LYS A 514 -35.22 16.57 -11.44
N ALA A 515 -35.56 16.09 -10.23
CA ALA A 515 -36.95 15.81 -9.89
C ALA A 515 -37.85 17.04 -9.94
N LYS A 516 -37.35 18.22 -9.55
CA LYS A 516 -38.07 19.50 -9.69
C LYS A 516 -38.24 19.91 -11.15
N GLU A 517 -37.20 19.77 -11.97
CA GLU A 517 -37.26 20.06 -13.41
C GLU A 517 -38.27 19.16 -14.13
N GLU A 518 -38.29 17.85 -13.82
CA GLU A 518 -39.27 16.90 -14.34
C GLU A 518 -40.72 17.25 -13.93
N THR A 519 -40.91 17.72 -12.69
CA THR A 519 -42.24 18.13 -12.20
C THR A 519 -42.74 19.33 -12.97
N VAL A 520 -41.90 20.35 -13.18
CA VAL A 520 -42.25 21.57 -13.96
C VAL A 520 -42.52 21.22 -15.41
N ASP A 521 -41.77 20.31 -16.02
CA ASP A 521 -41.99 19.89 -17.41
C ASP A 521 -43.32 19.11 -17.57
N ASN A 522 -43.64 18.25 -16.60
CA ASN A 522 -44.88 17.51 -16.56
C ASN A 522 -46.12 18.43 -16.35
N GLU A 523 -46.01 19.42 -15.46
CA GLU A 523 -47.06 20.43 -15.29
C GLU A 523 -47.25 21.28 -16.56
N SER A 524 -46.14 21.67 -17.19
CA SER A 524 -46.17 22.42 -18.46
C SER A 524 -46.79 21.62 -19.61
N ARG A 525 -46.56 20.30 -19.67
CA ARG A 525 -47.21 19.41 -20.64
C ARG A 525 -48.72 19.28 -20.37
N ARG A 526 -49.13 19.04 -19.12
CA ARG A 526 -50.55 18.98 -18.74
C ARG A 526 -51.31 20.27 -19.11
N LEU A 527 -50.71 21.44 -18.79
CA LEU A 527 -51.31 22.73 -19.16
C LEU A 527 -51.47 22.89 -20.68
N ARG A 528 -50.49 22.46 -21.48
CA ARG A 528 -50.59 22.49 -22.95
C ARG A 528 -51.68 21.55 -23.47
N ASP A 529 -51.80 20.36 -22.89
CA ASP A 529 -52.81 19.38 -23.27
C ASP A 529 -54.23 19.86 -22.88
N ASP A 530 -54.38 20.49 -21.71
CA ASP A 530 -55.64 21.10 -21.26
C ASP A 530 -56.05 22.26 -22.15
N ILE A 531 -55.09 23.15 -22.52
CA ILE A 531 -55.35 24.26 -23.46
C ILE A 531 -55.77 23.73 -24.86
N LYS A 532 -55.10 22.66 -25.31
CA LYS A 532 -55.45 22.05 -26.61
C LYS A 532 -56.78 21.37 -26.58
N GLY A 533 -57.15 20.67 -25.51
CA GLY A 533 -58.47 20.09 -25.29
C GLY A 533 -59.59 21.14 -25.26
N PHE A 534 -59.28 22.30 -24.61
CA PHE A 534 -60.23 23.44 -24.57
C PHE A 534 -60.38 24.05 -25.95
N ALA A 535 -59.29 24.26 -26.72
CA ALA A 535 -59.40 24.80 -28.10
C ALA A 535 -60.13 23.86 -29.08
N ASP A 536 -59.98 22.54 -28.90
CA ASP A 536 -60.66 21.54 -29.73
C ASP A 536 -62.17 21.40 -29.38
N SER A 537 -62.57 21.75 -28.14
CA SER A 537 -63.97 21.80 -27.76
C SER A 537 -64.71 22.95 -28.44
N PHE A 538 -64.10 24.13 -28.62
CA PHE A 538 -64.67 25.26 -29.34
C PHE A 538 -64.84 25.03 -30.85
N LYS A 539 -63.96 24.17 -31.44
CA LYS A 539 -64.10 23.83 -32.89
C LYS A 539 -65.19 22.80 -33.21
N LYS A 540 -65.79 22.18 -32.20
CA LYS A 540 -66.88 21.21 -32.38
C LYS A 540 -68.24 21.82 -32.21
N GLU A 541 -68.35 23.09 -31.81
CA GLU A 541 -69.66 23.84 -31.70
C GLU A 541 -69.90 24.76 -32.86
N GLU A 542 -69.01 24.83 -33.88
CA GLU A 542 -69.34 25.39 -35.23
C GLU A 542 -69.62 24.23 -36.23
#